data_26cb2fb3b8ea00ad4dc14046223127eb
#
_entry.id   26cb2fb3b8ea00ad4dc14046223127eb
#
_cell.length_a   1.000
_cell.length_b   1.000
_cell.length_c   1.000
_cell.angle_alpha   90.00
_cell.angle_beta   90.00
_cell.angle_gamma   90.00
#
_symmetry.space_group_name_H-M   'P 1'
#
loop_
_entity.id
_entity.type
_entity.pdbx_description
1 polymer ?
#
loop_
_entity_poly.entity_id
_entity_poly.type
_entity_poly.pdbx_seq_one_letter_code
_entity_poly.pdbx_strand_id
1 'polypeptide(L)'
;MDALTGLGGRAAYEQRLIERLASPSMGVAVLRIDIDDLERVNEALSHAAGDEVIKALSHRFAMELGDIRDVARVSGAAFVATYAPCADADAAITLANRLRRAAAEPVVAADHVLQTTVSVGIAIAQQGDDVDHVLRSAALAVRRARDGGGDRVELAEPDLAHRATQRLELEEAMRRALVHREFRAWYQPIVHFGTGATAGYEALIRWIADDGRQIFPGEFIPVAEASGLVPELDIIVLAQSLGLLAVLPNEQFLSVNVSPVSLTRPDFVRRASELLEFSRVDLRRLHLEVTETALPSDLDTVRSAMLHLSMGGAQWYFDDFGTGYSSMSNLGELPVDGLKLDMSFTRGIHSGDETSIRLAHGLLGLARGLDLATVAEGVETDEVAAVLHAQGWEHGQGWLYGKAAPLDAA
;
A
#
# COMPACT_ATOMS: atom_id res chain seq x y z
N MET A 1 -15.95 -17.24 20.41
CA MET A 1 -14.77 -17.79 21.13
C MET A 1 -14.86 -19.30 21.12
N ASP A 2 -13.75 -19.99 20.92
CA ASP A 2 -13.66 -21.45 21.04
C ASP A 2 -13.72 -21.85 22.53
N ALA A 3 -14.63 -22.75 22.88
CA ALA A 3 -14.90 -23.10 24.27
C ALA A 3 -13.75 -23.84 24.97
N LEU A 4 -12.89 -24.53 24.21
CA LEU A 4 -11.76 -25.31 24.73
C LEU A 4 -10.52 -24.43 24.99
N THR A 5 -10.22 -23.54 24.03
CA THR A 5 -8.95 -22.79 24.01
C THR A 5 -9.09 -21.33 24.44
N GLY A 6 -10.30 -20.77 24.43
CA GLY A 6 -10.55 -19.35 24.66
C GLY A 6 -10.13 -18.43 23.51
N LEU A 7 -9.62 -19.00 22.41
CA LEU A 7 -9.22 -18.24 21.22
C LEU A 7 -10.47 -17.75 20.44
N GLY A 8 -10.24 -16.87 19.47
CA GLY A 8 -11.25 -16.49 18.50
C GLY A 8 -11.77 -17.71 17.71
N GLY A 9 -13.05 -17.71 17.37
CA GLY A 9 -13.58 -18.65 16.39
C GLY A 9 -13.34 -18.16 14.95
N ARG A 10 -13.56 -19.06 13.97
CA ARG A 10 -13.34 -18.82 12.54
C ARG A 10 -13.95 -17.50 12.04
N ALA A 11 -15.22 -17.25 12.30
CA ALA A 11 -15.91 -16.05 11.79
C ALA A 11 -15.29 -14.72 12.32
N ALA A 12 -14.90 -14.68 13.61
CA ALA A 12 -14.26 -13.50 14.19
C ALA A 12 -12.84 -13.28 13.65
N TYR A 13 -12.17 -14.35 13.27
CA TYR A 13 -10.86 -14.30 12.62
C TYR A 13 -10.98 -13.78 11.18
N GLU A 14 -11.90 -14.31 10.39
CA GLU A 14 -12.14 -13.90 9.01
C GLU A 14 -12.48 -12.41 8.93
N GLN A 15 -13.36 -11.92 9.82
CA GLN A 15 -13.69 -10.50 9.88
C GLN A 15 -12.45 -9.60 10.11
N ARG A 16 -11.56 -10.00 11.01
CA ARG A 16 -10.31 -9.26 11.26
C ARG A 16 -9.31 -9.36 10.11
N LEU A 17 -9.26 -10.51 9.46
CA LEU A 17 -8.41 -10.67 8.28
C LEU A 17 -8.87 -9.74 7.16
N ILE A 18 -10.19 -9.57 6.94
CA ILE A 18 -10.75 -8.57 6.01
C ILE A 18 -10.23 -7.17 6.35
N GLU A 19 -10.33 -6.77 7.62
CA GLU A 19 -9.87 -5.45 8.07
C GLU A 19 -8.36 -5.24 7.84
N ARG A 20 -7.55 -6.29 8.06
CA ARG A 20 -6.11 -6.26 7.84
C ARG A 20 -5.74 -6.18 6.36
N LEU A 21 -6.43 -6.93 5.50
CA LEU A 21 -6.22 -6.91 4.05
C LEU A 21 -6.67 -5.60 3.40
N ALA A 22 -7.63 -4.90 4.00
CA ALA A 22 -8.07 -3.58 3.56
C ALA A 22 -7.07 -2.45 3.88
N SER A 23 -6.05 -2.70 4.72
CA SER A 23 -5.07 -1.68 5.11
C SER A 23 -3.91 -1.61 4.12
N PRO A 24 -3.69 -0.48 3.43
CA PRO A 24 -2.79 -0.40 2.27
C PRO A 24 -1.29 -0.48 2.58
N SER A 25 -0.87 -0.46 3.84
CA SER A 25 0.53 -0.24 4.21
C SER A 25 1.23 -1.44 4.86
N MET A 26 0.60 -2.62 4.91
CA MET A 26 1.18 -3.73 5.67
C MET A 26 1.03 -5.05 4.93
N GLY A 27 2.15 -5.66 4.53
CA GLY A 27 2.16 -7.05 4.11
C GLY A 27 1.51 -7.92 5.18
N VAL A 28 0.70 -8.89 4.77
CA VAL A 28 -0.02 -9.82 5.65
C VAL A 28 0.35 -11.24 5.29
N ALA A 29 0.81 -12.02 6.26
CA ALA A 29 0.94 -13.46 6.11
C ALA A 29 -0.15 -14.18 6.91
N VAL A 30 -0.77 -15.16 6.29
CA VAL A 30 -1.71 -16.08 6.94
C VAL A 30 -1.03 -17.43 7.10
N LEU A 31 -0.99 -17.92 8.33
CA LEU A 31 -0.41 -19.21 8.69
C LEU A 31 -1.56 -20.18 9.03
N ARG A 32 -1.58 -21.32 8.37
CA ARG A 32 -2.37 -22.47 8.78
C ARG A 32 -1.48 -23.41 9.55
N ILE A 33 -1.89 -23.83 10.76
CA ILE A 33 -1.11 -24.66 11.66
C ILE A 33 -1.97 -25.88 12.00
N ASP A 34 -1.49 -27.05 11.66
CA ASP A 34 -2.16 -28.31 12.00
C ASP A 34 -1.26 -29.12 12.96
N ILE A 35 -1.84 -29.60 14.06
CA ILE A 35 -1.08 -30.49 15.00
C ILE A 35 -0.96 -31.85 14.33
N ASP A 36 0.29 -32.33 14.24
CA ASP A 36 0.59 -33.65 13.68
C ASP A 36 0.20 -34.74 14.68
N ASP A 37 -0.35 -35.87 14.17
CA ASP A 37 -0.65 -37.07 14.91
C ASP A 37 -1.52 -36.93 16.18
N LEU A 38 -2.34 -35.87 16.30
CA LEU A 38 -3.21 -35.68 17.46
C LEU A 38 -4.23 -36.82 17.63
N GLU A 39 -4.67 -37.43 16.54
CA GLU A 39 -5.54 -38.61 16.56
C GLU A 39 -4.87 -39.79 17.30
N ARG A 40 -3.59 -40.00 17.06
CA ARG A 40 -2.79 -41.03 17.77
C ARG A 40 -2.70 -40.76 19.26
N VAL A 41 -2.62 -39.50 19.70
CA VAL A 41 -2.65 -39.17 21.14
C VAL A 41 -4.04 -39.48 21.71
N ASN A 42 -5.12 -39.15 20.99
CA ASN A 42 -6.50 -39.43 21.40
C ASN A 42 -6.76 -40.94 21.54
N GLU A 43 -6.26 -41.73 20.58
CA GLU A 43 -6.43 -43.18 20.56
C GLU A 43 -5.58 -43.90 21.65
N ALA A 44 -4.35 -43.42 21.86
CA ALA A 44 -3.44 -44.04 22.79
C ALA A 44 -3.74 -43.73 24.27
N LEU A 45 -4.28 -42.52 24.55
CA LEU A 45 -4.52 -42.05 25.91
C LEU A 45 -6.00 -41.74 26.12
N SER A 46 -6.50 -40.59 25.60
CA SER A 46 -7.88 -40.21 25.65
C SER A 46 -8.09 -38.88 24.88
N HIS A 47 -9.35 -38.55 24.52
CA HIS A 47 -9.70 -37.23 24.01
C HIS A 47 -9.38 -36.10 25.00
N ALA A 48 -9.44 -36.35 26.31
CA ALA A 48 -9.07 -35.37 27.32
C ALA A 48 -7.55 -35.03 27.27
N ALA A 49 -6.70 -36.02 27.00
CA ALA A 49 -5.25 -35.80 26.81
C ALA A 49 -4.99 -34.93 25.54
N GLY A 50 -5.68 -35.22 24.45
CA GLY A 50 -5.62 -34.40 23.24
C GLY A 50 -6.12 -32.96 23.46
N ASP A 51 -7.15 -32.77 24.26
CA ASP A 51 -7.64 -31.44 24.66
C ASP A 51 -6.59 -30.66 25.47
N GLU A 52 -5.84 -31.32 26.34
CA GLU A 52 -4.72 -30.70 27.09
C GLU A 52 -3.61 -30.27 26.14
N VAL A 53 -3.24 -31.08 25.15
CA VAL A 53 -2.29 -30.71 24.11
C VAL A 53 -2.78 -29.49 23.34
N ILE A 54 -4.03 -29.48 22.87
CA ILE A 54 -4.63 -28.35 22.14
C ILE A 54 -4.58 -27.06 22.97
N LYS A 55 -4.90 -27.12 24.27
CA LYS A 55 -4.85 -25.96 25.18
C LYS A 55 -3.42 -25.46 25.34
N ALA A 56 -2.46 -26.35 25.58
CA ALA A 56 -1.06 -25.99 25.74
C ALA A 56 -0.52 -25.28 24.49
N LEU A 57 -0.77 -25.85 23.31
CA LEU A 57 -0.32 -25.26 22.04
C LEU A 57 -1.02 -23.95 21.73
N SER A 58 -2.32 -23.82 22.02
CA SER A 58 -3.05 -22.56 21.82
C SER A 58 -2.46 -21.41 22.62
N HIS A 59 -2.05 -21.68 23.86
CA HIS A 59 -1.38 -20.70 24.72
C HIS A 59 0.00 -20.29 24.16
N ARG A 60 0.81 -21.28 23.75
CA ARG A 60 2.14 -21.05 23.16
C ARG A 60 2.05 -20.21 21.88
N PHE A 61 1.10 -20.52 21.00
CA PHE A 61 0.92 -19.77 19.77
C PHE A 61 0.51 -18.31 20.04
N ALA A 62 -0.39 -18.08 21.01
CA ALA A 62 -0.77 -16.73 21.39
C ALA A 62 0.41 -15.93 21.96
N MET A 63 1.29 -16.57 22.73
CA MET A 63 2.51 -15.93 23.25
C MET A 63 3.51 -15.57 22.15
N GLU A 64 3.72 -16.47 21.18
CA GLU A 64 4.64 -16.23 20.06
C GLU A 64 4.18 -15.15 19.11
N LEU A 65 2.86 -14.99 18.93
CA LEU A 65 2.25 -13.96 18.07
C LEU A 65 2.13 -12.58 18.76
N GLY A 66 2.19 -12.56 20.10
CA GLY A 66 2.06 -11.32 20.88
C GLY A 66 0.65 -10.77 21.03
N ASP A 67 -0.29 -11.11 20.17
CA ASP A 67 -1.71 -10.78 20.30
C ASP A 67 -2.57 -12.05 20.12
N ILE A 68 -3.28 -12.43 21.18
CA ILE A 68 -4.19 -13.59 21.16
C ILE A 68 -5.28 -13.49 20.08
N ARG A 69 -5.58 -12.28 19.62
CA ARG A 69 -6.56 -12.04 18.58
C ARG A 69 -6.05 -12.41 17.18
N ASP A 70 -4.76 -12.52 16.98
CA ASP A 70 -4.14 -12.89 15.71
C ASP A 70 -4.06 -14.41 15.51
N VAL A 71 -4.58 -15.19 16.45
CA VAL A 71 -4.70 -16.65 16.34
C VAL A 71 -6.14 -17.10 16.62
N ALA A 72 -6.61 -18.09 15.86
CA ALA A 72 -7.92 -18.70 16.06
C ALA A 72 -7.83 -20.21 15.85
N ARG A 73 -8.69 -20.95 16.55
CA ARG A 73 -8.93 -22.37 16.30
C ARG A 73 -10.05 -22.50 15.28
N VAL A 74 -9.80 -23.23 14.19
CA VAL A 74 -10.78 -23.37 13.10
C VAL A 74 -11.51 -24.69 13.15
N SER A 75 -10.83 -25.78 13.55
CA SER A 75 -11.46 -27.09 13.73
C SER A 75 -10.47 -28.05 14.40
N GLY A 76 -10.92 -28.99 15.23
CA GLY A 76 -10.11 -30.09 15.75
C GLY A 76 -8.69 -29.68 16.16
N ALA A 77 -7.71 -30.18 15.43
CA ALA A 77 -6.27 -29.95 15.60
C ALA A 77 -5.74 -28.71 14.85
N ALA A 78 -6.61 -27.90 14.23
CA ALA A 78 -6.22 -26.91 13.27
C ALA A 78 -6.42 -25.47 13.78
N PHE A 79 -5.37 -24.64 13.60
CA PHE A 79 -5.35 -23.22 13.91
C PHE A 79 -5.07 -22.39 12.68
N VAL A 80 -5.43 -21.13 12.75
CA VAL A 80 -5.02 -20.09 11.80
C VAL A 80 -4.43 -18.92 12.57
N ALA A 81 -3.41 -18.30 12.00
CA ALA A 81 -2.79 -17.12 12.57
C ALA A 81 -2.54 -16.07 11.50
N THR A 82 -2.60 -14.80 11.89
CA THR A 82 -2.24 -13.66 11.03
C THR A 82 -0.97 -13.02 11.55
N TYR A 83 -0.01 -12.79 10.67
CA TYR A 83 1.19 -12.02 10.93
C TYR A 83 1.18 -10.73 10.12
N ALA A 84 1.05 -9.61 10.81
CA ALA A 84 1.06 -8.28 10.22
C ALA A 84 1.59 -7.24 11.24
N PRO A 85 2.50 -6.33 10.82
CA PRO A 85 3.05 -6.20 9.47
C PRO A 85 4.00 -7.35 9.13
N CYS A 86 3.91 -7.87 7.92
CA CYS A 86 4.81 -8.89 7.40
C CYS A 86 5.69 -8.26 6.31
N ALA A 87 6.99 -8.13 6.57
CA ALA A 87 7.90 -7.47 5.64
C ALA A 87 8.09 -8.27 4.34
N ASP A 88 8.24 -9.59 4.48
CA ASP A 88 8.50 -10.52 3.37
C ASP A 88 8.19 -11.98 3.77
N ALA A 89 8.41 -12.89 2.84
CA ALA A 89 8.21 -14.32 3.06
C ALA A 89 9.16 -14.89 4.13
N ASP A 90 10.39 -14.40 4.21
CA ASP A 90 11.39 -14.87 5.17
C ASP A 90 11.00 -14.53 6.61
N ALA A 91 10.41 -13.36 6.83
CA ALA A 91 9.85 -12.97 8.12
C ALA A 91 8.70 -13.92 8.55
N ALA A 92 7.80 -14.26 7.61
CA ALA A 92 6.72 -15.22 7.86
C ALA A 92 7.24 -16.63 8.14
N ILE A 93 8.23 -17.09 7.38
CA ILE A 93 8.90 -18.40 7.60
C ILE A 93 9.60 -18.42 8.96
N THR A 94 10.25 -17.33 9.35
CA THR A 94 10.90 -17.19 10.65
C THR A 94 9.89 -17.34 11.79
N LEU A 95 8.75 -16.68 11.72
CA LEU A 95 7.68 -16.82 12.70
C LEU A 95 7.11 -18.24 12.72
N ALA A 96 6.82 -18.82 11.55
CA ALA A 96 6.31 -20.18 11.45
C ALA A 96 7.26 -21.21 12.10
N ASN A 97 8.57 -21.04 11.92
CA ASN A 97 9.57 -21.89 12.58
C ASN A 97 9.63 -21.68 14.11
N ARG A 98 9.34 -20.47 14.61
CA ARG A 98 9.20 -20.23 16.06
C ARG A 98 7.98 -20.96 16.61
N LEU A 99 6.83 -20.87 15.95
CA LEU A 99 5.60 -21.58 16.32
C LEU A 99 5.83 -23.12 16.33
N ARG A 100 6.51 -23.64 15.31
CA ARG A 100 6.86 -25.06 15.21
C ARG A 100 7.76 -25.50 16.37
N ARG A 101 8.78 -24.72 16.72
CA ARG A 101 9.66 -25.01 17.88
C ARG A 101 8.91 -24.96 19.20
N ALA A 102 8.05 -23.96 19.40
CA ALA A 102 7.21 -23.84 20.58
C ALA A 102 6.23 -25.02 20.72
N ALA A 103 5.72 -25.55 19.61
CA ALA A 103 4.87 -26.74 19.62
C ALA A 103 5.64 -28.02 20.04
N ALA A 104 6.92 -28.14 19.66
CA ALA A 104 7.74 -29.30 19.96
C ALA A 104 8.20 -29.40 21.44
N GLU A 105 7.96 -28.34 22.23
CA GLU A 105 8.20 -28.40 23.67
C GLU A 105 7.27 -29.42 24.34
N PRO A 106 7.78 -30.20 25.35
CA PRO A 106 6.99 -31.20 26.04
C PRO A 106 5.68 -30.63 26.64
N VAL A 107 4.61 -31.40 26.52
CA VAL A 107 3.29 -31.11 27.13
C VAL A 107 3.01 -32.26 28.13
N VAL A 108 2.60 -31.89 29.34
CA VAL A 108 2.12 -32.89 30.32
C VAL A 108 0.63 -33.05 30.13
N ALA A 109 0.18 -34.25 29.76
CA ALA A 109 -1.24 -34.59 29.60
C ALA A 109 -1.50 -36.00 30.10
N ALA A 110 -2.53 -36.21 30.91
CA ALA A 110 -2.92 -37.49 31.52
C ALA A 110 -1.74 -38.18 32.21
N ASP A 111 -0.93 -37.45 33.00
CA ASP A 111 0.29 -37.93 33.70
C ASP A 111 1.42 -38.44 32.78
N HIS A 112 1.35 -38.18 31.49
CA HIS A 112 2.38 -38.45 30.49
C HIS A 112 3.03 -37.17 29.98
N VAL A 113 4.33 -37.24 29.67
CA VAL A 113 5.07 -36.20 28.97
C VAL A 113 5.01 -36.51 27.47
N LEU A 114 4.27 -35.71 26.73
CA LEU A 114 4.05 -35.87 25.31
C LEU A 114 4.89 -34.84 24.53
N GLN A 115 5.43 -35.28 23.40
CA GLN A 115 6.00 -34.39 22.39
C GLN A 115 5.13 -34.47 21.15
N THR A 116 4.71 -33.31 20.68
CA THR A 116 3.91 -33.16 19.45
C THR A 116 4.63 -32.22 18.49
N THR A 117 4.41 -32.41 17.22
CA THR A 117 4.88 -31.48 16.18
C THR A 117 3.72 -30.80 15.49
N VAL A 118 4.01 -29.79 14.71
CA VAL A 118 3.02 -29.11 13.88
C VAL A 118 3.53 -28.91 12.48
N SER A 119 2.66 -29.08 11.53
CA SER A 119 2.87 -28.67 10.16
C SER A 119 2.29 -27.28 9.95
N VAL A 120 3.03 -26.41 9.25
CA VAL A 120 2.63 -25.01 9.02
C VAL A 120 2.62 -24.70 7.54
N GLY A 121 1.49 -24.22 7.05
CA GLY A 121 1.36 -23.67 5.69
C GLY A 121 1.23 -22.14 5.74
N ILE A 122 2.00 -21.43 4.95
CA ILE A 122 2.04 -19.96 4.88
C ILE A 122 1.47 -19.52 3.56
N ALA A 123 0.55 -18.54 3.57
CA ALA A 123 0.17 -17.76 2.41
C ALA A 123 0.49 -16.29 2.64
N ILE A 124 1.22 -15.67 1.72
CA ILE A 124 1.48 -14.23 1.73
C ILE A 124 0.33 -13.56 0.98
N ALA A 125 -0.45 -12.78 1.69
CA ALA A 125 -1.54 -12.03 1.11
C ALA A 125 -1.05 -10.69 0.55
N GLN A 126 -1.59 -10.31 -0.60
CA GLN A 126 -1.41 -9.01 -1.20
C GLN A 126 -2.67 -8.18 -1.00
N GLN A 127 -2.54 -6.87 -1.20
CA GLN A 127 -3.70 -5.98 -1.18
C GLN A 127 -4.70 -6.40 -2.27
N GLY A 128 -5.98 -6.50 -1.90
CA GLY A 128 -7.04 -6.92 -2.81
C GLY A 128 -7.25 -8.44 -2.91
N ASP A 129 -6.42 -9.26 -2.25
CA ASP A 129 -6.66 -10.70 -2.20
C ASP A 129 -7.97 -11.03 -1.45
N ASP A 130 -8.73 -11.97 -2.00
CA ASP A 130 -9.90 -12.52 -1.32
C ASP A 130 -9.51 -13.39 -0.12
N VAL A 131 -10.17 -13.17 1.02
CA VAL A 131 -9.91 -13.90 2.27
C VAL A 131 -10.00 -15.41 2.10
N ASP A 132 -11.05 -15.88 1.39
CA ASP A 132 -11.23 -17.31 1.15
C ASP A 132 -10.11 -17.89 0.29
N HIS A 133 -9.58 -17.11 -0.65
CA HIS A 133 -8.43 -17.51 -1.48
C HIS A 133 -7.17 -17.68 -0.62
N VAL A 134 -6.85 -16.67 0.21
CA VAL A 134 -5.65 -16.71 1.08
C VAL A 134 -5.72 -17.88 2.06
N LEU A 135 -6.88 -18.10 2.67
CA LEU A 135 -7.11 -19.22 3.60
C LEU A 135 -6.98 -20.58 2.89
N ARG A 136 -7.50 -20.72 1.67
CA ARG A 136 -7.34 -21.94 0.86
C ARG A 136 -5.88 -22.19 0.51
N SER A 137 -5.15 -21.16 0.11
CA SER A 137 -3.72 -21.25 -0.23
C SER A 137 -2.89 -21.72 0.97
N ALA A 138 -3.11 -21.17 2.16
CA ALA A 138 -2.47 -21.62 3.39
C ALA A 138 -2.85 -23.08 3.75
N ALA A 139 -4.12 -23.48 3.52
CA ALA A 139 -4.59 -24.83 3.75
C ALA A 139 -3.96 -25.85 2.77
N LEU A 140 -3.75 -25.49 1.52
CA LEU A 140 -3.04 -26.31 0.55
C LEU A 140 -1.55 -26.47 0.92
N ALA A 141 -0.92 -25.39 1.40
CA ALA A 141 0.46 -25.42 1.84
C ALA A 141 0.66 -26.34 3.07
N VAL A 142 -0.21 -26.23 4.10
CA VAL A 142 -0.10 -27.12 5.27
C VAL A 142 -0.35 -28.57 4.92
N ARG A 143 -1.22 -28.85 3.95
CA ARG A 143 -1.40 -30.23 3.45
C ARG A 143 -0.10 -30.77 2.83
N ARG A 144 0.58 -29.97 1.99
CA ARG A 144 1.90 -30.37 1.44
C ARG A 144 2.93 -30.61 2.55
N ALA A 145 2.93 -29.78 3.61
CA ALA A 145 3.78 -29.98 4.76
C ALA A 145 3.53 -31.33 5.41
N ARG A 146 2.27 -31.73 5.63
CA ARG A 146 1.89 -33.04 6.19
C ARG A 146 2.25 -34.20 5.27
N ASP A 147 1.91 -34.09 3.98
CA ASP A 147 2.21 -35.10 2.97
C ASP A 147 3.73 -35.34 2.82
N GLY A 148 4.53 -34.31 3.08
CA GLY A 148 5.99 -34.34 3.10
C GLY A 148 6.63 -34.92 4.39
N GLY A 149 5.82 -35.45 5.33
CA GLY A 149 6.29 -36.09 6.55
C GLY A 149 6.01 -35.35 7.86
N GLY A 150 5.31 -34.22 7.81
CA GLY A 150 5.00 -33.39 8.97
C GLY A 150 6.20 -32.61 9.52
N ASP A 151 6.02 -31.93 10.67
CA ASP A 151 7.02 -31.12 11.38
C ASP A 151 7.80 -30.16 10.46
N ARG A 152 7.12 -29.47 9.58
CA ARG A 152 7.73 -28.58 8.60
C ARG A 152 6.88 -27.38 8.24
N VAL A 153 7.53 -26.41 7.62
CA VAL A 153 6.91 -25.19 7.10
C VAL A 153 6.90 -25.26 5.57
N GLU A 154 5.76 -25.00 4.96
CA GLU A 154 5.60 -24.87 3.50
C GLU A 154 5.00 -23.51 3.14
N LEU A 155 5.59 -22.85 2.15
CA LEU A 155 5.04 -21.62 1.58
C LEU A 155 4.05 -21.98 0.45
N ALA A 156 2.90 -21.34 0.43
CA ALA A 156 1.98 -21.48 -0.68
C ALA A 156 2.62 -20.95 -1.98
N GLU A 157 2.49 -21.73 -3.04
CA GLU A 157 2.86 -21.23 -4.36
C GLU A 157 1.92 -20.11 -4.78
N PRO A 158 2.43 -19.04 -5.42
CA PRO A 158 1.58 -18.00 -5.96
C PRO A 158 0.56 -18.61 -6.94
N ASP A 159 -0.72 -18.40 -6.69
CA ASP A 159 -1.77 -18.78 -7.65
C ASP A 159 -1.81 -17.76 -8.79
N LEU A 160 -0.90 -17.91 -9.74
CA LEU A 160 -0.77 -17.05 -10.90
C LEU A 160 -2.07 -17.01 -11.74
N ALA A 161 -2.80 -18.10 -11.79
CA ALA A 161 -4.05 -18.17 -12.56
C ALA A 161 -5.15 -17.34 -11.89
N HIS A 162 -5.29 -17.43 -10.58
CA HIS A 162 -6.26 -16.63 -9.82
C HIS A 162 -5.96 -15.13 -9.94
N ARG A 163 -4.70 -14.74 -9.76
CA ARG A 163 -4.26 -13.35 -9.93
C ARG A 163 -4.50 -12.81 -11.33
N ALA A 164 -4.24 -13.64 -12.36
CA ALA A 164 -4.52 -13.26 -13.74
C ALA A 164 -6.02 -13.04 -13.96
N THR A 165 -6.87 -13.89 -13.39
CA THR A 165 -8.33 -13.74 -13.47
C THR A 165 -8.81 -12.47 -12.76
N GLN A 166 -8.39 -12.24 -11.52
CA GLN A 166 -8.72 -11.02 -10.77
C GLN A 166 -8.30 -9.74 -11.53
N ARG A 167 -7.10 -9.77 -12.13
CA ARG A 167 -6.61 -8.64 -12.91
C ARG A 167 -7.47 -8.37 -14.14
N LEU A 168 -7.90 -9.42 -14.86
CA LEU A 168 -8.81 -9.28 -16.00
C LEU A 168 -10.18 -8.75 -15.58
N GLU A 169 -10.75 -9.26 -14.50
CA GLU A 169 -12.02 -8.78 -13.95
C GLU A 169 -11.96 -7.30 -13.56
N LEU A 170 -10.86 -6.88 -12.92
CA LEU A 170 -10.64 -5.48 -12.55
C LEU A 170 -10.46 -4.60 -13.78
N GLU A 171 -9.71 -5.06 -14.80
CA GLU A 171 -9.55 -4.36 -16.07
C GLU A 171 -10.89 -4.15 -16.79
N GLU A 172 -11.73 -5.19 -16.86
CA GLU A 172 -13.07 -5.08 -17.42
C GLU A 172 -13.97 -4.12 -16.63
N ALA A 173 -13.89 -4.18 -15.29
CA ALA A 173 -14.62 -3.25 -14.43
C ALA A 173 -14.17 -1.80 -14.66
N MET A 174 -12.86 -1.55 -14.79
CA MET A 174 -12.33 -0.21 -15.12
C MET A 174 -12.82 0.30 -16.47
N ARG A 175 -12.86 -0.55 -17.50
CA ARG A 175 -13.40 -0.15 -18.82
C ARG A 175 -14.86 0.26 -18.74
N ARG A 176 -15.68 -0.43 -17.94
CA ARG A 176 -17.07 -0.03 -17.67
C ARG A 176 -17.14 1.27 -16.90
N ALA A 177 -16.32 1.41 -15.86
CA ALA A 177 -16.24 2.61 -15.01
C ALA A 177 -15.86 3.89 -15.80
N LEU A 178 -14.98 3.77 -16.80
CA LEU A 178 -14.65 4.87 -17.72
C LEU A 178 -15.90 5.34 -18.49
N VAL A 179 -16.71 4.43 -19.00
CA VAL A 179 -17.96 4.75 -19.71
C VAL A 179 -18.99 5.40 -18.78
N HIS A 180 -19.12 4.89 -17.55
CA HIS A 180 -20.07 5.38 -16.54
C HIS A 180 -19.58 6.61 -15.79
N ARG A 181 -18.37 7.09 -16.09
CA ARG A 181 -17.73 8.25 -15.43
C ARG A 181 -17.62 8.09 -13.91
N GLU A 182 -17.22 6.94 -13.46
CA GLU A 182 -17.06 6.63 -12.03
C GLU A 182 -15.75 7.16 -11.45
N PHE A 183 -14.80 7.62 -12.28
CA PHE A 183 -13.54 8.22 -11.83
C PHE A 183 -13.72 9.71 -11.53
N ARG A 184 -13.23 10.11 -10.34
CA ARG A 184 -13.32 11.48 -9.83
C ARG A 184 -11.96 11.92 -9.29
N ALA A 185 -11.67 13.21 -9.43
CA ALA A 185 -10.58 13.85 -8.72
C ALA A 185 -11.09 14.32 -7.35
N TRP A 186 -10.38 13.91 -6.30
CA TRP A 186 -10.50 14.48 -4.97
C TRP A 186 -9.25 15.32 -4.71
N TYR A 187 -9.36 16.31 -3.83
CA TYR A 187 -8.34 17.32 -3.68
C TYR A 187 -7.83 17.37 -2.25
N GLN A 188 -6.51 17.28 -2.09
CA GLN A 188 -5.84 17.34 -0.79
C GLN A 188 -5.14 18.70 -0.68
N PRO A 189 -5.33 19.46 0.43
CA PRO A 189 -4.71 20.77 0.60
C PRO A 189 -3.19 20.67 0.73
N ILE A 190 -2.51 21.62 0.07
CA ILE A 190 -1.08 21.91 0.23
C ILE A 190 -0.99 23.29 0.89
N VAL A 191 -0.25 23.37 2.00
CA VAL A 191 -0.19 24.55 2.86
C VAL A 191 1.22 25.15 2.82
N HIS A 192 1.29 26.47 2.74
CA HIS A 192 2.55 27.19 2.86
C HIS A 192 2.95 27.27 4.34
N PHE A 193 4.09 26.72 4.72
CA PHE A 193 4.54 26.62 6.12
C PHE A 193 4.65 27.97 6.83
N GLY A 194 5.14 29.01 6.13
CA GLY A 194 5.36 30.32 6.73
C GLY A 194 4.08 31.10 7.04
N THR A 195 2.99 30.88 6.30
CA THR A 195 1.72 31.62 6.47
C THR A 195 0.61 30.77 7.06
N GLY A 196 0.71 29.45 6.98
CA GLY A 196 -0.37 28.51 7.31
C GLY A 196 -1.57 28.54 6.34
N ALA A 197 -1.47 29.30 5.25
CA ALA A 197 -2.52 29.40 4.27
C ALA A 197 -2.45 28.25 3.25
N THR A 198 -3.61 27.83 2.73
CA THR A 198 -3.67 26.86 1.63
C THR A 198 -3.11 27.51 0.37
N ALA A 199 -1.96 27.00 -0.08
CA ALA A 199 -1.25 27.46 -1.27
C ALA A 199 -1.80 26.80 -2.55
N GLY A 200 -2.34 25.59 -2.41
CA GLY A 200 -2.89 24.82 -3.53
C GLY A 200 -3.47 23.51 -3.08
N TYR A 201 -3.71 22.64 -4.05
CA TYR A 201 -4.24 21.29 -3.81
C TYR A 201 -3.56 20.28 -4.73
N GLU A 202 -3.51 19.03 -4.28
CA GLU A 202 -3.18 17.89 -5.14
C GLU A 202 -4.44 17.15 -5.54
N ALA A 203 -4.59 16.88 -6.84
CA ALA A 203 -5.69 16.10 -7.40
C ALA A 203 -5.36 14.61 -7.34
N LEU A 204 -6.10 13.87 -6.53
CA LEU A 204 -5.94 12.46 -6.29
C LEU A 204 -7.13 11.69 -6.87
N ILE A 205 -6.86 10.79 -7.81
CA ILE A 205 -7.91 9.99 -8.44
C ILE A 205 -8.61 9.10 -7.41
N ARG A 206 -9.93 8.98 -7.57
CA ARG A 206 -10.79 8.06 -6.81
C ARG A 206 -11.72 7.34 -7.77
N TRP A 207 -11.91 6.06 -7.57
CA TRP A 207 -12.92 5.28 -8.27
C TRP A 207 -14.10 5.06 -7.34
N ILE A 208 -15.23 5.69 -7.66
CA ILE A 208 -16.47 5.58 -6.90
C ILE A 208 -17.44 4.79 -7.77
N ALA A 209 -17.64 3.53 -7.45
CA ALA A 209 -18.57 2.66 -8.16
C ALA A 209 -20.01 3.11 -7.99
N ASP A 210 -20.90 2.69 -8.89
CA ASP A 210 -22.34 3.07 -8.89
C ASP A 210 -23.05 2.71 -7.57
N ASP A 211 -22.57 1.70 -6.84
CA ASP A 211 -23.09 1.29 -5.52
C ASP A 211 -22.56 2.17 -4.36
N GLY A 212 -21.75 3.17 -4.66
CA GLY A 212 -21.12 4.08 -3.70
C GLY A 212 -19.84 3.52 -3.05
N ARG A 213 -19.39 2.33 -3.41
CA ARG A 213 -18.14 1.75 -2.91
C ARG A 213 -16.96 2.48 -3.53
N GLN A 214 -16.01 2.85 -2.68
CA GLN A 214 -14.74 3.43 -3.10
C GLN A 214 -13.70 2.31 -3.30
N ILE A 215 -13.09 2.29 -4.49
CA ILE A 215 -11.94 1.45 -4.81
C ILE A 215 -10.69 2.31 -4.75
N PHE A 216 -9.67 1.85 -4.02
CA PHE A 216 -8.49 2.66 -3.75
C PHE A 216 -7.49 2.65 -4.92
N PRO A 217 -6.75 3.76 -5.16
CA PRO A 217 -5.78 3.86 -6.25
C PRO A 217 -4.75 2.73 -6.27
N GLY A 218 -4.25 2.29 -5.11
CA GLY A 218 -3.31 1.18 -5.01
C GLY A 218 -3.81 -0.15 -5.56
N GLU A 219 -5.14 -0.34 -5.68
CA GLU A 219 -5.73 -1.54 -6.26
C GLU A 219 -5.77 -1.46 -7.79
N PHE A 220 -6.18 -0.32 -8.37
CA PHE A 220 -6.48 -0.22 -9.80
C PHE A 220 -5.38 0.45 -10.63
N ILE A 221 -4.56 1.35 -10.08
CA ILE A 221 -3.51 2.04 -10.85
C ILE A 221 -2.50 1.05 -11.47
N PRO A 222 -1.96 0.05 -10.72
CA PRO A 222 -1.05 -0.93 -11.31
C PRO A 222 -1.67 -1.74 -12.46
N VAL A 223 -2.98 -2.00 -12.37
CA VAL A 223 -3.71 -2.69 -13.45
C VAL A 223 -3.93 -1.74 -14.63
N ALA A 224 -4.26 -0.47 -14.37
CA ALA A 224 -4.41 0.54 -15.42
C ALA A 224 -3.12 0.75 -16.22
N GLU A 225 -1.99 0.84 -15.55
CA GLU A 225 -0.68 0.99 -16.20
C GLU A 225 -0.36 -0.22 -17.10
N ALA A 226 -0.51 -1.42 -16.55
CA ALA A 226 -0.21 -2.64 -17.27
C ALA A 226 -1.18 -2.97 -18.41
N SER A 227 -2.45 -2.50 -18.34
CA SER A 227 -3.46 -2.66 -19.39
C SER A 227 -3.50 -1.49 -20.38
N GLY A 228 -2.70 -0.43 -20.15
CA GLY A 228 -2.66 0.78 -20.96
C GLY A 228 -3.89 1.67 -20.82
N LEU A 229 -4.62 1.56 -19.68
CA LEU A 229 -5.78 2.41 -19.36
C LEU A 229 -5.40 3.70 -18.63
N VAL A 230 -4.19 3.77 -18.06
CA VAL A 230 -3.77 4.94 -17.26
C VAL A 230 -3.82 6.27 -18.03
N PRO A 231 -3.53 6.36 -19.34
CA PRO A 231 -3.68 7.62 -20.07
C PRO A 231 -5.11 8.18 -20.07
N GLU A 232 -6.12 7.31 -20.05
CA GLU A 232 -7.52 7.73 -19.96
C GLU A 232 -7.83 8.30 -18.59
N LEU A 233 -7.28 7.71 -17.53
CA LEU A 233 -7.44 8.18 -16.15
C LEU A 233 -6.76 9.53 -15.95
N ASP A 234 -5.54 9.69 -16.46
CA ASP A 234 -4.78 10.95 -16.36
C ASP A 234 -5.52 12.08 -17.09
N ILE A 235 -6.09 11.84 -18.29
CA ILE A 235 -6.91 12.81 -19.01
C ILE A 235 -8.16 13.21 -18.21
N ILE A 236 -8.82 12.27 -17.54
CA ILE A 236 -10.01 12.55 -16.72
C ILE A 236 -9.64 13.44 -15.55
N VAL A 237 -8.56 13.11 -14.82
CA VAL A 237 -8.10 13.88 -13.67
C VAL A 237 -7.66 15.27 -14.12
N LEU A 238 -6.88 15.37 -15.20
CA LEU A 238 -6.42 16.65 -15.76
C LEU A 238 -7.60 17.54 -16.15
N ALA A 239 -8.59 17.00 -16.86
CA ALA A 239 -9.78 17.77 -17.28
C ALA A 239 -10.59 18.29 -16.09
N GLN A 240 -10.81 17.45 -15.05
CA GLN A 240 -11.52 17.88 -13.84
C GLN A 240 -10.71 18.92 -13.06
N SER A 241 -9.39 18.75 -12.98
CA SER A 241 -8.47 19.69 -12.33
C SER A 241 -8.44 21.05 -13.00
N LEU A 242 -8.41 21.11 -14.33
CA LEU A 242 -8.49 22.37 -15.07
C LEU A 242 -9.83 23.10 -14.82
N GLY A 243 -10.92 22.34 -14.72
CA GLY A 243 -12.23 22.90 -14.35
C GLY A 243 -12.22 23.52 -12.96
N LEU A 244 -11.60 22.89 -11.97
CA LEU A 244 -11.44 23.45 -10.63
C LEU A 244 -10.49 24.66 -10.63
N LEU A 245 -9.35 24.56 -11.31
CA LEU A 245 -8.35 25.62 -11.36
C LEU A 245 -8.93 26.95 -11.92
N ALA A 246 -9.92 26.84 -12.81
CA ALA A 246 -10.61 28.01 -13.37
C ALA A 246 -11.41 28.83 -12.33
N VAL A 247 -11.80 28.22 -11.22
CA VAL A 247 -12.61 28.87 -10.16
C VAL A 247 -11.83 29.05 -8.84
N LEU A 248 -10.67 28.44 -8.69
CA LEU A 248 -9.80 28.65 -7.53
C LEU A 248 -9.22 30.08 -7.52
N PRO A 249 -8.98 30.67 -6.31
CA PRO A 249 -8.24 31.92 -6.17
C PRO A 249 -6.94 31.92 -7.00
N ASN A 250 -6.60 33.07 -7.60
CA ASN A 250 -5.45 33.17 -8.50
C ASN A 250 -4.10 32.87 -7.83
N GLU A 251 -4.04 32.95 -6.52
CA GLU A 251 -2.85 32.68 -5.72
C GLU A 251 -2.66 31.17 -5.43
N GLN A 252 -3.66 30.36 -5.73
CA GLN A 252 -3.63 28.92 -5.49
C GLN A 252 -3.26 28.14 -6.75
N PHE A 253 -2.47 27.09 -6.59
CA PHE A 253 -2.09 26.17 -7.64
C PHE A 253 -2.82 24.82 -7.51
N LEU A 254 -2.70 24.00 -8.53
CA LEU A 254 -3.22 22.64 -8.54
C LEU A 254 -2.19 21.66 -9.09
N SER A 255 -1.90 20.62 -8.33
CA SER A 255 -1.01 19.54 -8.72
C SER A 255 -1.79 18.36 -9.28
N VAL A 256 -1.29 17.74 -10.34
CA VAL A 256 -1.91 16.61 -11.04
C VAL A 256 -0.86 15.56 -11.35
N ASN A 257 -1.04 14.35 -10.87
CA ASN A 257 -0.20 13.22 -11.19
C ASN A 257 -0.36 12.80 -12.65
N VAL A 258 0.74 12.53 -13.33
CA VAL A 258 0.80 12.04 -14.70
C VAL A 258 1.73 10.83 -14.76
N SER A 259 1.20 9.68 -15.15
CA SER A 259 2.02 8.48 -15.28
C SER A 259 3.08 8.64 -16.38
N PRO A 260 4.35 8.26 -16.13
CA PRO A 260 5.36 8.21 -17.18
C PRO A 260 4.94 7.36 -18.39
N VAL A 261 4.11 6.33 -18.17
CA VAL A 261 3.53 5.53 -19.27
C VAL A 261 2.68 6.40 -20.20
N SER A 262 1.92 7.34 -19.66
CA SER A 262 1.10 8.28 -20.43
C SER A 262 1.97 9.20 -21.30
N LEU A 263 3.09 9.67 -20.75
CA LEU A 263 4.02 10.55 -21.48
C LEU A 263 4.69 9.88 -22.69
N THR A 264 4.78 8.56 -22.71
CA THR A 264 5.27 7.81 -23.89
C THR A 264 4.22 7.62 -24.98
N ARG A 265 2.97 8.07 -24.76
CA ARG A 265 1.86 7.87 -25.70
C ARG A 265 1.54 9.16 -26.46
N PRO A 266 1.81 9.23 -27.77
CA PRO A 266 1.58 10.45 -28.55
C PRO A 266 0.13 10.93 -28.53
N ASP A 267 -0.84 10.01 -28.45
CA ASP A 267 -2.25 10.37 -28.37
C ASP A 267 -2.60 11.06 -27.03
N PHE A 268 -2.02 10.59 -25.92
CA PHE A 268 -2.17 11.27 -24.63
C PHE A 268 -1.59 12.68 -24.67
N VAL A 269 -0.35 12.85 -25.16
CA VAL A 269 0.31 14.16 -25.22
C VAL A 269 -0.51 15.14 -26.06
N ARG A 270 -1.03 14.71 -27.22
CA ARG A 270 -1.91 15.54 -28.05
C ARG A 270 -3.19 15.96 -27.31
N ARG A 271 -3.90 15.00 -26.69
CA ARG A 271 -5.15 15.27 -25.95
C ARG A 271 -4.94 16.16 -24.74
N ALA A 272 -3.87 15.93 -23.98
CA ALA A 272 -3.49 16.75 -22.84
C ALA A 272 -3.18 18.18 -23.29
N SER A 273 -2.41 18.35 -24.38
CA SER A 273 -2.11 19.67 -24.95
C SER A 273 -3.37 20.41 -25.39
N GLU A 274 -4.30 19.73 -26.05
CA GLU A 274 -5.61 20.31 -26.44
C GLU A 274 -6.39 20.77 -25.18
N LEU A 275 -6.43 19.99 -24.12
CA LEU A 275 -7.08 20.37 -22.86
C LEU A 275 -6.42 21.61 -22.24
N LEU A 276 -5.09 21.65 -22.18
CA LEU A 276 -4.35 22.81 -21.65
C LEU A 276 -4.64 24.07 -22.45
N GLU A 277 -4.56 23.99 -23.77
CA GLU A 277 -4.79 25.12 -24.68
C GLU A 277 -6.23 25.67 -24.58
N PHE A 278 -7.23 24.78 -24.49
CA PHE A 278 -8.63 25.18 -24.42
C PHE A 278 -9.10 25.59 -23.02
N SER A 279 -8.37 25.29 -21.96
CA SER A 279 -8.77 25.55 -20.57
C SER A 279 -8.90 27.02 -20.21
N ARG A 280 -8.16 27.91 -20.89
CA ARG A 280 -8.08 29.38 -20.63
C ARG A 280 -7.67 29.73 -19.18
N VAL A 281 -7.06 28.82 -18.45
CA VAL A 281 -6.50 29.07 -17.10
C VAL A 281 -5.06 29.55 -17.21
N ASP A 282 -4.56 30.20 -16.17
CA ASP A 282 -3.12 30.47 -16.06
C ASP A 282 -2.38 29.17 -15.74
N LEU A 283 -1.77 28.57 -16.75
CA LEU A 283 -1.10 27.28 -16.63
C LEU A 283 0.14 27.32 -15.72
N ARG A 284 0.66 28.48 -15.35
CA ARG A 284 1.72 28.61 -14.32
C ARG A 284 1.25 28.14 -12.93
N ARG A 285 -0.06 28.01 -12.76
CA ARG A 285 -0.72 27.48 -11.55
C ARG A 285 -0.97 25.98 -11.62
N LEU A 286 -0.65 25.32 -12.73
CA LEU A 286 -0.78 23.88 -12.91
C LEU A 286 0.58 23.22 -12.71
N HIS A 287 0.69 22.38 -11.71
CA HIS A 287 1.84 21.53 -11.47
C HIS A 287 1.52 20.12 -11.95
N LEU A 288 2.33 19.59 -12.85
CA LEU A 288 2.24 18.21 -13.31
C LEU A 288 3.29 17.39 -12.54
N GLU A 289 2.86 16.31 -11.92
CA GLU A 289 3.72 15.49 -11.06
C GLU A 289 4.06 14.17 -11.75
N VAL A 290 5.31 13.76 -11.66
CA VAL A 290 5.81 12.50 -12.20
C VAL A 290 6.64 11.78 -11.16
N THR A 291 6.34 10.48 -10.93
CA THR A 291 7.10 9.67 -9.99
C THR A 291 8.45 9.27 -10.59
N GLU A 292 9.52 9.40 -9.80
CA GLU A 292 10.86 9.07 -10.22
C GLU A 292 11.04 7.58 -10.59
N THR A 293 10.50 6.69 -9.76
CA THR A 293 10.72 5.24 -9.87
C THR A 293 10.06 4.59 -11.08
N ALA A 294 9.06 5.25 -11.67
CA ALA A 294 8.31 4.72 -12.82
C ALA A 294 8.84 5.19 -14.18
N LEU A 295 9.91 5.97 -14.21
CA LEU A 295 10.45 6.49 -15.47
C LEU A 295 10.96 5.36 -16.38
N PRO A 296 10.57 5.34 -17.67
CA PRO A 296 11.03 4.34 -18.62
C PRO A 296 12.49 4.60 -19.01
N SER A 297 13.12 3.61 -19.64
CA SER A 297 14.49 3.75 -20.15
C SER A 297 14.62 4.76 -21.31
N ASP A 298 13.52 5.08 -22.00
CA ASP A 298 13.47 6.11 -23.04
C ASP A 298 13.12 7.49 -22.45
N LEU A 299 14.08 8.10 -21.79
CA LEU A 299 13.93 9.42 -21.19
C LEU A 299 13.76 10.55 -22.22
N ASP A 300 14.28 10.41 -23.44
CA ASP A 300 14.15 11.42 -24.48
C ASP A 300 12.70 11.64 -24.90
N THR A 301 11.91 10.55 -25.03
CA THR A 301 10.49 10.64 -25.31
C THR A 301 9.72 11.31 -24.18
N VAL A 302 10.00 10.95 -22.92
CA VAL A 302 9.38 11.57 -21.74
C VAL A 302 9.72 13.06 -21.67
N ARG A 303 11.01 13.40 -21.81
CA ARG A 303 11.49 14.79 -21.82
C ARG A 303 10.81 15.63 -22.89
N SER A 304 10.69 15.09 -24.11
CA SER A 304 10.02 15.78 -25.22
C SER A 304 8.56 16.04 -24.92
N ALA A 305 7.85 15.08 -24.32
CA ALA A 305 6.46 15.21 -23.90
C ALA A 305 6.31 16.26 -22.78
N MET A 306 7.18 16.22 -21.76
CA MET A 306 7.19 17.21 -20.67
C MET A 306 7.39 18.62 -21.22
N LEU A 307 8.39 18.85 -22.07
CA LEU A 307 8.64 20.15 -22.69
C LEU A 307 7.45 20.63 -23.53
N HIS A 308 6.79 19.73 -24.23
CA HIS A 308 5.62 20.08 -25.03
C HIS A 308 4.44 20.52 -24.16
N LEU A 309 4.16 19.82 -23.07
CA LEU A 309 3.07 20.17 -22.14
C LEU A 309 3.38 21.43 -21.30
N SER A 310 4.66 21.80 -21.15
CA SER A 310 5.07 23.03 -20.48
C SER A 310 4.98 24.27 -21.35
N MET A 311 4.73 24.17 -22.66
CA MET A 311 4.72 25.34 -23.56
C MET A 311 3.73 26.44 -23.16
N GLY A 312 2.68 26.08 -22.43
CA GLY A 312 1.69 27.02 -21.86
C GLY A 312 2.05 27.57 -20.48
N GLY A 313 3.16 27.14 -19.88
CA GLY A 313 3.62 27.55 -18.55
C GLY A 313 3.36 26.53 -17.43
N ALA A 314 2.80 25.36 -17.72
CA ALA A 314 2.67 24.29 -16.72
C ALA A 314 4.03 23.85 -16.23
N GLN A 315 4.13 23.59 -14.92
CA GLN A 315 5.37 23.26 -14.22
C GLN A 315 5.42 21.76 -13.93
N TRP A 316 6.63 21.19 -13.89
CA TRP A 316 6.81 19.80 -13.55
C TRP A 316 7.43 19.60 -12.17
N TYR A 317 6.92 18.64 -11.42
CA TYR A 317 7.42 18.27 -10.10
C TYR A 317 7.79 16.79 -10.08
N PHE A 318 8.93 16.46 -9.47
CA PHE A 318 9.23 15.08 -9.10
C PHE A 318 8.48 14.72 -7.83
N ASP A 319 7.70 13.63 -7.93
CA ASP A 319 7.02 13.04 -6.80
C ASP A 319 7.82 11.86 -6.20
N ASP A 320 7.58 11.55 -4.91
CA ASP A 320 8.26 10.50 -4.14
C ASP A 320 9.81 10.62 -4.14
N PHE A 321 10.33 11.85 -4.18
CA PHE A 321 11.76 12.07 -4.37
C PHE A 321 12.59 11.61 -3.16
N GLY A 322 13.68 10.90 -3.47
CA GLY A 322 14.64 10.40 -2.48
C GLY A 322 14.50 8.94 -2.10
N THR A 323 13.54 8.21 -2.65
CA THR A 323 13.36 6.77 -2.42
C THR A 323 14.10 5.91 -3.44
N GLY A 324 14.50 6.45 -4.60
CA GLY A 324 15.11 5.76 -5.73
C GLY A 324 16.63 5.85 -5.80
N TYR A 325 17.27 4.87 -6.44
CA TYR A 325 18.73 4.85 -6.69
C TYR A 325 19.18 5.74 -7.86
N SER A 326 18.24 6.24 -8.68
CA SER A 326 18.53 6.95 -9.94
C SER A 326 18.29 8.46 -9.88
N SER A 327 17.81 8.97 -8.75
CA SER A 327 17.27 10.32 -8.54
C SER A 327 18.10 11.46 -9.10
N MET A 328 19.42 11.43 -8.90
CA MET A 328 20.27 12.57 -9.27
C MET A 328 20.58 12.68 -10.76
N SER A 329 20.63 11.56 -11.51
CA SER A 329 20.84 11.61 -12.95
C SER A 329 19.61 12.16 -13.68
N ASN A 330 18.42 11.72 -13.28
CA ASN A 330 17.16 12.11 -13.89
C ASN A 330 16.84 13.60 -13.65
N LEU A 331 17.25 14.14 -12.47
CA LEU A 331 17.05 15.54 -12.13
C LEU A 331 17.79 16.50 -13.08
N GLY A 332 18.93 16.07 -13.62
CA GLY A 332 19.72 16.86 -14.58
C GLY A 332 19.23 16.73 -16.03
N GLU A 333 18.41 15.75 -16.35
CA GLU A 333 17.99 15.43 -17.70
C GLU A 333 16.56 15.87 -18.01
N LEU A 334 15.68 15.94 -17.03
CA LEU A 334 14.27 16.29 -17.20
C LEU A 334 13.98 17.75 -16.79
N PRO A 335 13.03 18.43 -17.46
CA PRO A 335 12.68 19.83 -17.20
C PRO A 335 11.75 19.93 -15.98
N VAL A 336 12.29 19.83 -14.77
CA VAL A 336 11.54 19.92 -13.52
C VAL A 336 11.70 21.27 -12.85
N ASP A 337 10.63 21.77 -12.27
CA ASP A 337 10.52 23.07 -11.59
C ASP A 337 10.43 22.90 -10.07
N GLY A 338 10.16 21.70 -9.59
CA GLY A 338 10.04 21.42 -8.17
C GLY A 338 10.18 19.94 -7.82
N LEU A 339 10.24 19.67 -6.51
CA LEU A 339 10.28 18.32 -5.97
C LEU A 339 9.41 18.17 -4.73
N LYS A 340 8.86 16.96 -4.54
CA LYS A 340 8.10 16.57 -3.38
C LYS A 340 8.89 15.54 -2.57
N LEU A 341 9.08 15.81 -1.28
CA LEU A 341 9.74 14.91 -0.35
C LEU A 341 8.80 13.77 0.00
N ASP A 342 9.22 12.53 -0.23
CA ASP A 342 8.42 11.35 0.08
C ASP A 342 8.07 11.23 1.57
N MET A 343 6.88 10.70 1.85
CA MET A 343 6.34 10.53 3.19
C MET A 343 7.18 9.64 4.12
N SER A 344 8.08 8.81 3.60
CA SER A 344 8.96 7.98 4.44
C SER A 344 9.91 8.84 5.28
N PHE A 345 10.37 9.97 4.75
CA PHE A 345 11.22 10.91 5.48
C PHE A 345 10.45 11.62 6.60
N THR A 346 9.23 12.06 6.35
CA THR A 346 8.39 12.73 7.35
C THR A 346 7.97 11.77 8.46
N ARG A 347 7.72 10.50 8.16
CA ARG A 347 7.52 9.44 9.16
C ARG A 347 8.78 9.19 9.99
N GLY A 348 9.96 9.20 9.36
CA GLY A 348 11.23 9.11 10.06
C GLY A 348 11.43 10.31 11.01
N ILE A 349 11.13 11.53 10.58
CA ILE A 349 11.17 12.73 11.42
C ILE A 349 10.20 12.58 12.61
N HIS A 350 9.00 12.10 12.38
CA HIS A 350 8.01 11.85 13.43
C HIS A 350 8.52 10.84 14.47
N SER A 351 9.23 9.81 14.06
CA SER A 351 9.83 8.81 14.97
C SER A 351 11.11 9.29 15.66
N GLY A 352 11.59 10.49 15.35
CA GLY A 352 12.84 11.05 15.89
C GLY A 352 14.11 10.50 15.25
N ASP A 353 14.01 9.90 14.05
CA ASP A 353 15.17 9.40 13.31
C ASP A 353 16.04 10.56 12.78
N GLU A 354 17.20 10.77 13.41
CA GLU A 354 18.16 11.79 13.00
C GLU A 354 18.65 11.63 11.56
N THR A 355 18.64 10.42 11.02
CA THR A 355 19.05 10.16 9.64
C THR A 355 18.04 10.76 8.68
N SER A 356 16.75 10.53 8.90
CA SER A 356 15.68 11.12 8.10
C SER A 356 15.70 12.66 8.16
N ILE A 357 15.95 13.24 9.35
CA ILE A 357 16.08 14.70 9.51
C ILE A 357 17.24 15.25 8.66
N ARG A 358 18.41 14.60 8.69
CA ARG A 358 19.58 15.01 7.92
C ARG A 358 19.39 14.83 6.42
N LEU A 359 18.74 13.73 6.00
CA LEU A 359 18.46 13.47 4.58
C LEU A 359 17.47 14.49 4.02
N ALA A 360 16.37 14.78 4.72
CA ALA A 360 15.43 15.81 4.32
C ALA A 360 16.11 17.18 4.16
N HIS A 361 17.01 17.55 5.10
CA HIS A 361 17.80 18.78 4.99
C HIS A 361 18.77 18.76 3.78
N GLY A 362 19.40 17.61 3.51
CA GLY A 362 20.30 17.44 2.36
C GLY A 362 19.57 17.58 1.02
N LEU A 363 18.37 16.96 0.92
CA LEU A 363 17.51 17.05 -0.27
C LEU A 363 17.03 18.49 -0.51
N LEU A 364 16.68 19.22 0.56
CA LEU A 364 16.36 20.63 0.46
C LEU A 364 17.55 21.47 -0.04
N GLY A 365 18.77 21.15 0.42
CA GLY A 365 19.99 21.81 -0.07
C GLY A 365 20.21 21.58 -1.56
N LEU A 366 19.93 20.38 -2.06
CA LEU A 366 19.96 20.05 -3.47
C LEU A 366 18.90 20.85 -4.26
N ALA A 367 17.66 20.87 -3.78
CA ALA A 367 16.58 21.62 -4.41
C ALA A 367 16.92 23.10 -4.57
N ARG A 368 17.43 23.72 -3.50
CA ARG A 368 17.88 25.12 -3.52
C ARG A 368 19.05 25.39 -4.49
N GLY A 369 19.98 24.43 -4.58
CA GLY A 369 21.10 24.53 -5.53
C GLY A 369 20.68 24.47 -6.99
N LEU A 370 19.47 23.99 -7.26
CA LEU A 370 18.88 23.86 -8.59
C LEU A 370 17.69 24.82 -8.81
N ASP A 371 17.42 25.75 -7.87
CA ASP A 371 16.29 26.68 -7.90
C ASP A 371 14.92 25.99 -8.02
N LEU A 372 14.75 24.81 -7.39
CA LEU A 372 13.52 24.03 -7.42
C LEU A 372 12.59 24.40 -6.24
N ALA A 373 11.32 24.54 -6.51
CA ALA A 373 10.27 24.63 -5.48
C ALA A 373 10.15 23.33 -4.68
N THR A 374 9.69 23.43 -3.43
CA THR A 374 9.70 22.28 -2.54
C THR A 374 8.37 22.06 -1.82
N VAL A 375 7.93 20.80 -1.78
CA VAL A 375 6.76 20.34 -1.01
C VAL A 375 7.19 19.15 -0.15
N ALA A 376 6.78 19.10 1.12
CA ALA A 376 7.01 17.94 1.98
C ALA A 376 5.69 17.17 2.18
N GLU A 377 5.71 15.87 1.90
CA GLU A 377 4.54 15.01 2.02
C GLU A 377 4.43 14.31 3.36
N GLY A 378 3.22 13.79 3.68
CA GLY A 378 2.99 12.98 4.87
C GLY A 378 3.15 13.75 6.17
N VAL A 379 2.89 15.06 6.18
CA VAL A 379 2.93 15.88 7.39
C VAL A 379 1.68 15.59 8.22
N GLU A 380 1.85 14.83 9.32
CA GLU A 380 0.73 14.38 10.16
C GLU A 380 0.65 15.12 11.51
N THR A 381 1.75 15.79 11.94
CA THR A 381 1.80 16.47 13.25
C THR A 381 2.47 17.84 13.15
N ASP A 382 2.12 18.71 14.11
CA ASP A 382 2.71 20.05 14.24
C ASP A 382 4.23 20.00 14.48
N GLU A 383 4.74 18.96 15.17
CA GLU A 383 6.16 18.78 15.42
C GLU A 383 6.93 18.54 14.12
N VAL A 384 6.43 17.68 13.24
CA VAL A 384 7.01 17.43 11.92
C VAL A 384 6.97 18.69 11.07
N ALA A 385 5.84 19.39 11.05
CA ALA A 385 5.68 20.66 10.35
C ALA A 385 6.71 21.72 10.83
N ALA A 386 6.91 21.84 12.15
CA ALA A 386 7.87 22.76 12.73
C ALA A 386 9.31 22.43 12.34
N VAL A 387 9.70 21.16 12.32
CA VAL A 387 11.05 20.71 11.88
C VAL A 387 11.28 21.07 10.43
N LEU A 388 10.33 20.74 9.54
CA LEU A 388 10.45 21.03 8.11
C LEU A 388 10.48 22.54 7.82
N HIS A 389 9.61 23.31 8.48
CA HIS A 389 9.62 24.78 8.38
C HIS A 389 10.94 25.39 8.86
N ALA A 390 11.48 24.92 9.99
CA ALA A 390 12.77 25.37 10.50
C ALA A 390 13.95 25.06 9.57
N GLN A 391 13.89 23.94 8.83
CA GLN A 391 14.83 23.63 7.75
C GLN A 391 14.68 24.56 6.55
N GLY A 392 13.47 25.11 6.34
CA GLY A 392 13.15 26.05 5.26
C GLY A 392 12.47 25.40 4.05
N TRP A 393 11.73 24.30 4.26
CA TRP A 393 10.77 23.80 3.28
C TRP A 393 9.65 24.82 3.08
N GLU A 394 9.15 24.96 1.85
CA GLU A 394 8.17 25.99 1.52
C GLU A 394 6.74 25.56 1.80
N HIS A 395 6.40 24.34 1.37
CA HIS A 395 5.05 23.82 1.44
C HIS A 395 5.02 22.45 2.14
N GLY A 396 3.87 22.15 2.74
CA GLY A 396 3.61 20.85 3.35
C GLY A 396 2.23 20.32 2.99
N GLN A 397 2.15 19.02 2.85
CA GLN A 397 0.93 18.27 2.58
C GLN A 397 0.85 17.08 3.52
N GLY A 398 -0.34 16.80 4.04
CA GLY A 398 -0.55 15.65 4.93
C GLY A 398 -1.85 15.75 5.72
N TRP A 399 -2.09 14.75 6.56
CA TRP A 399 -3.33 14.67 7.32
C TRP A 399 -3.47 15.76 8.38
N LEU A 400 -2.39 16.41 8.77
CA LEU A 400 -2.42 17.60 9.63
C LEU A 400 -3.30 18.71 9.01
N TYR A 401 -3.21 18.89 7.69
CA TYR A 401 -3.90 19.96 6.97
C TYR A 401 -5.24 19.52 6.37
N GLY A 402 -5.42 18.23 6.13
CA GLY A 402 -6.65 17.63 5.64
C GLY A 402 -6.42 16.39 4.80
N LYS A 403 -7.46 15.58 4.71
CA LYS A 403 -7.51 14.45 3.78
C LYS A 403 -8.06 14.91 2.45
N ALA A 404 -7.75 14.17 1.39
CA ALA A 404 -8.37 14.38 0.10
C ALA A 404 -9.90 14.29 0.21
N ALA A 405 -10.59 15.26 -0.35
CA ALA A 405 -12.04 15.37 -0.36
C ALA A 405 -12.52 15.96 -1.70
N PRO A 406 -13.78 15.74 -2.08
CA PRO A 406 -14.37 16.49 -3.19
C PRO A 406 -14.31 18.00 -2.88
N LEU A 407 -13.90 18.80 -3.88
CA LEU A 407 -14.10 20.25 -3.85
C LEU A 407 -15.13 20.57 -4.95
N ASP A 408 -16.33 20.96 -4.54
CA ASP A 408 -17.30 21.46 -5.48
C ASP A 408 -16.85 22.85 -5.96
N ALA A 409 -16.89 23.07 -7.26
CA ALA A 409 -16.82 24.41 -7.81
C ALA A 409 -18.06 25.17 -7.29
N ALA A 410 -17.84 26.11 -6.38
CA ALA A 410 -18.89 26.87 -5.73
C ALA A 410 -19.70 27.70 -6.72
#